data_cd5571c314afd7f369a94b2102500d58
#
_entry.id   cd5571c314afd7f369a94b2102500d58
#
_cell.length_a   1.000
_cell.length_b   1.000
_cell.length_c   1.000
_cell.angle_alpha   90.00
_cell.angle_beta   90.00
_cell.angle_gamma   90.00
#
_symmetry.space_group_name_H-M   'P 1'
#
loop_
_entity.id
_entity.type
_entity.pdbx_description
1 polymer ?
#
loop_
_entity_poly.entity_id
_entity_poly.type
_entity_poly.pdbx_seq_one_letter_code
_entity_poly.pdbx_strand_id
1 'polypeptide(L)'
;MRVWSLIATIVLGSFASSLVAQEAQPAAAGAQAARPTVGVIDVGFLLKNHPTMESEIKSIEARMKAADESMSAKRDAILKQMEELREKYTEGTPEYEREEKSIASQDTEFRLELVKMRKEFDSSRANVLVKVYGEITHWVKYLSDNMGIQLVMRITREKMDASKPETVQMVMSQDVLYYSPTVDYTDWVLQALQNDAAK
;
A
#
# COMPACT_ATOMS: atom_id res chain seq x y z
N MET A 1 -61.23 -54.29 80.09
CA MET A 1 -60.80 -53.65 81.37
C MET A 1 -59.86 -52.45 81.03
N ARG A 2 -60.34 -51.29 81.44
CA ARG A 2 -59.60 -50.08 81.81
C ARG A 2 -58.57 -49.55 80.80
N VAL A 3 -58.93 -48.50 80.12
CA VAL A 3 -58.86 -47.05 80.40
C VAL A 3 -57.38 -46.59 80.60
N TRP A 4 -56.90 -45.74 79.80
CA TRP A 4 -56.59 -44.33 80.17
C TRP A 4 -56.08 -43.51 78.99
N SER A 5 -56.81 -42.40 78.81
CA SER A 5 -56.41 -41.19 78.02
C SER A 5 -55.03 -40.65 78.35
N LEU A 6 -54.35 -40.11 77.40
CA LEU A 6 -53.54 -38.97 77.57
C LEU A 6 -53.53 -38.11 76.27
N ILE A 7 -54.03 -36.95 76.49
CA ILE A 7 -54.02 -35.82 75.58
C ILE A 7 -52.61 -35.34 75.33
N ALA A 8 -52.13 -35.38 74.13
CA ALA A 8 -50.91 -34.66 73.74
C ALA A 8 -51.21 -33.48 72.86
N THR A 9 -51.10 -32.33 73.44
CA THR A 9 -51.28 -31.01 72.82
C THR A 9 -50.21 -30.81 71.73
N ILE A 10 -50.63 -30.81 70.45
CA ILE A 10 -49.75 -30.47 69.33
C ILE A 10 -49.78 -28.94 69.17
N VAL A 11 -48.65 -28.28 69.51
CA VAL A 11 -48.43 -26.88 69.22
C VAL A 11 -48.06 -26.79 67.73
N LEU A 12 -48.98 -26.27 66.95
CA LEU A 12 -48.73 -25.88 65.57
C LEU A 12 -47.81 -24.65 65.54
N GLY A 13 -46.53 -24.86 65.37
CA GLY A 13 -45.59 -23.80 65.05
C GLY A 13 -45.75 -23.41 63.56
N SER A 14 -46.36 -22.27 63.33
CA SER A 14 -46.45 -21.68 62.00
C SER A 14 -45.08 -21.16 61.58
N PHE A 15 -44.35 -21.92 60.76
CA PHE A 15 -43.20 -21.40 60.02
C PHE A 15 -43.70 -20.50 58.88
N ALA A 16 -43.70 -19.21 59.14
CA ALA A 16 -43.83 -18.23 58.05
C ALA A 16 -42.54 -18.26 57.21
N SER A 17 -42.57 -18.98 56.10
CA SER A 17 -41.52 -18.90 55.07
C SER A 17 -41.59 -17.53 54.42
N SER A 18 -40.66 -16.64 54.82
CA SER A 18 -40.42 -15.38 54.14
C SER A 18 -39.86 -15.71 52.75
N LEU A 19 -40.70 -15.73 51.73
CA LEU A 19 -40.30 -15.62 50.36
C LEU A 19 -39.62 -14.24 50.17
N VAL A 20 -38.31 -14.22 50.35
CA VAL A 20 -37.53 -13.10 49.83
C VAL A 20 -37.69 -13.16 48.33
N ALA A 21 -38.54 -12.32 47.78
CA ALA A 21 -38.54 -12.02 46.37
C ALA A 21 -37.16 -11.43 46.07
N GLN A 22 -36.30 -12.27 45.49
CA GLN A 22 -35.05 -11.84 44.89
C GLN A 22 -35.47 -11.01 43.67
N GLU A 23 -35.52 -9.69 43.88
CA GLU A 23 -35.63 -8.76 42.75
C GLU A 23 -34.54 -9.16 41.77
N ALA A 24 -34.95 -9.71 40.61
CA ALA A 24 -34.08 -9.97 39.50
C ALA A 24 -33.49 -8.60 39.15
N GLN A 25 -32.27 -8.36 39.63
CA GLN A 25 -31.44 -7.23 39.19
C GLN A 25 -31.43 -7.31 37.67
N PRO A 26 -31.92 -6.27 36.95
CA PRO A 26 -31.86 -6.32 35.51
C PRO A 26 -30.40 -6.60 35.16
N ALA A 27 -30.17 -7.75 34.53
CA ALA A 27 -28.85 -8.07 33.98
C ALA A 27 -28.40 -6.82 33.24
N ALA A 28 -27.35 -6.19 33.75
CA ALA A 28 -26.75 -5.07 33.06
C ALA A 28 -26.63 -5.50 31.60
N ALA A 29 -27.40 -4.83 30.73
CA ALA A 29 -27.32 -5.05 29.31
C ALA A 29 -25.83 -4.97 28.97
N GLY A 30 -25.22 -6.15 28.79
CA GLY A 30 -23.78 -6.25 28.58
C GLY A 30 -23.48 -5.27 27.47
N ALA A 31 -22.62 -4.32 27.75
CA ALA A 31 -22.12 -3.40 26.75
C ALA A 31 -21.69 -4.28 25.57
N GLN A 32 -22.52 -4.34 24.54
CA GLN A 32 -22.22 -5.09 23.35
C GLN A 32 -20.91 -4.51 22.86
N ALA A 33 -19.82 -5.26 23.03
CA ALA A 33 -18.50 -4.83 22.60
C ALA A 33 -18.68 -4.34 21.18
N ALA A 34 -18.44 -3.04 20.96
CA ALA A 34 -18.64 -2.42 19.67
C ALA A 34 -17.87 -3.26 18.64
N ARG A 35 -18.61 -3.83 17.69
CA ARG A 35 -17.96 -4.64 16.65
C ARG A 35 -16.96 -3.75 15.92
N PRO A 36 -15.73 -4.20 15.70
CA PRO A 36 -14.74 -3.39 15.01
C PRO A 36 -15.30 -2.99 13.65
N THR A 37 -15.29 -1.69 13.37
CA THR A 37 -15.70 -1.19 12.07
C THR A 37 -14.53 -1.39 11.10
N VAL A 38 -14.76 -2.20 10.06
CA VAL A 38 -13.76 -2.52 9.03
C VAL A 38 -14.08 -1.75 7.76
N GLY A 39 -13.06 -1.16 7.17
CA GLY A 39 -13.11 -0.55 5.85
C GLY A 39 -12.23 -1.28 4.85
N VAL A 40 -12.50 -1.13 3.57
CA VAL A 40 -11.63 -1.61 2.50
C VAL A 40 -11.30 -0.47 1.53
N ILE A 41 -10.12 -0.55 0.93
CA ILE A 41 -9.66 0.39 -0.11
C ILE A 41 -8.91 -0.34 -1.21
N ASP A 42 -9.07 0.12 -2.45
CA ASP A 42 -8.24 -0.29 -3.58
C ASP A 42 -7.09 0.69 -3.78
N VAL A 43 -5.93 0.35 -3.22
CA VAL A 43 -4.71 1.17 -3.34
C VAL A 43 -4.23 1.25 -4.79
N GLY A 44 -4.36 0.17 -5.58
CA GLY A 44 -3.98 0.15 -6.99
C GLY A 44 -4.81 1.15 -7.80
N PHE A 45 -6.12 1.17 -7.56
CA PHE A 45 -7.02 2.13 -8.17
C PHE A 45 -6.69 3.58 -7.75
N LEU A 46 -6.40 3.82 -6.47
CA LEU A 46 -6.00 5.14 -5.98
C LEU A 46 -4.71 5.62 -6.60
N LEU A 47 -3.68 4.78 -6.68
CA LEU A 47 -2.41 5.11 -7.34
C LEU A 47 -2.60 5.47 -8.81
N LYS A 48 -3.40 4.68 -9.54
CA LYS A 48 -3.67 4.88 -10.97
C LYS A 48 -4.43 6.19 -11.25
N ASN A 49 -5.32 6.59 -10.34
CA ASN A 49 -6.18 7.78 -10.49
C ASN A 49 -5.74 8.96 -9.63
N HIS A 50 -4.54 8.89 -9.05
CA HIS A 50 -4.01 9.96 -8.22
C HIS A 50 -3.76 11.22 -9.06
N PRO A 51 -4.19 12.41 -8.63
CA PRO A 51 -4.18 13.62 -9.45
C PRO A 51 -2.79 14.02 -9.97
N THR A 52 -1.74 13.77 -9.18
CA THR A 52 -0.36 14.15 -9.57
C THR A 52 0.50 12.99 -10.05
N MET A 53 0.09 11.74 -9.85
CA MET A 53 0.89 10.55 -10.17
C MET A 53 1.27 10.50 -11.66
N GLU A 54 0.29 10.69 -12.54
CA GLU A 54 0.51 10.61 -13.98
C GLU A 54 1.49 11.68 -14.47
N SER A 55 1.34 12.93 -14.00
CA SER A 55 2.22 14.03 -14.39
C SER A 55 3.65 13.84 -13.88
N GLU A 56 3.81 13.38 -12.65
CA GLU A 56 5.13 13.08 -12.05
C GLU A 56 5.84 11.95 -12.83
N ILE A 57 5.16 10.87 -13.15
CA ILE A 57 5.72 9.76 -13.92
C ILE A 57 6.07 10.20 -15.35
N LYS A 58 5.18 10.92 -16.05
CA LYS A 58 5.48 11.49 -17.38
C LYS A 58 6.70 12.41 -17.36
N SER A 59 6.86 13.22 -16.31
CA SER A 59 8.05 14.07 -16.16
C SER A 59 9.33 13.24 -16.03
N ILE A 60 9.31 12.15 -15.25
CA ILE A 60 10.44 11.24 -15.11
C ILE A 60 10.76 10.56 -16.45
N GLU A 61 9.74 10.08 -17.17
CA GLU A 61 9.89 9.44 -18.48
C GLU A 61 10.48 10.38 -19.52
N ALA A 62 10.03 11.63 -19.56
CA ALA A 62 10.58 12.64 -20.48
C ALA A 62 12.07 12.91 -20.20
N ARG A 63 12.45 13.04 -18.90
CA ARG A 63 13.85 13.21 -18.50
C ARG A 63 14.69 11.97 -18.84
N MET A 64 14.14 10.77 -18.63
CA MET A 64 14.81 9.51 -18.95
C MET A 64 15.07 9.42 -20.46
N LYS A 65 14.08 9.76 -21.29
CA LYS A 65 14.24 9.77 -22.75
C LYS A 65 15.35 10.75 -23.20
N ALA A 66 15.35 11.96 -22.68
CA ALA A 66 16.39 12.94 -23.00
C ALA A 66 17.79 12.47 -22.56
N ALA A 67 17.88 11.82 -21.39
CA ALA A 67 19.13 11.24 -20.91
C ALA A 67 19.60 10.07 -21.78
N ASP A 68 18.69 9.18 -22.20
CA ASP A 68 19.02 8.07 -23.12
C ASP A 68 19.53 8.57 -24.47
N GLU A 69 18.92 9.63 -25.03
CA GLU A 69 19.39 10.29 -26.26
C GLU A 69 20.79 10.86 -26.09
N SER A 70 21.06 11.53 -24.95
CA SER A 70 22.40 12.05 -24.63
C SER A 70 23.43 10.94 -24.46
N MET A 71 23.07 9.84 -23.79
CA MET A 71 23.96 8.68 -23.62
C MET A 71 24.23 7.99 -24.96
N SER A 72 23.24 7.88 -25.85
CA SER A 72 23.45 7.35 -27.19
C SER A 72 24.46 8.20 -27.98
N ALA A 73 24.33 9.53 -27.96
CA ALA A 73 25.25 10.43 -28.61
C ALA A 73 26.70 10.32 -28.06
N LYS A 74 26.86 10.18 -26.74
CA LYS A 74 28.17 9.95 -26.11
C LYS A 74 28.80 8.64 -26.57
N ARG A 75 28.00 7.56 -26.58
CA ARG A 75 28.48 6.26 -27.08
C ARG A 75 28.95 6.34 -28.53
N ASP A 76 28.14 6.96 -29.38
CA ASP A 76 28.46 7.08 -30.80
C ASP A 76 29.72 7.94 -31.03
N ALA A 77 29.92 8.97 -30.19
CA ALA A 77 31.18 9.77 -30.20
C ALA A 77 32.40 8.94 -29.80
N ILE A 78 32.29 8.09 -28.77
CA ILE A 78 33.40 7.21 -28.35
C ILE A 78 33.72 6.19 -29.46
N LEU A 79 32.70 5.60 -30.10
CA LEU A 79 32.92 4.66 -31.21
C LEU A 79 33.60 5.35 -32.39
N LYS A 80 33.22 6.55 -32.72
CA LYS A 80 33.88 7.34 -33.79
C LYS A 80 35.33 7.65 -33.44
N GLN A 81 35.63 8.02 -32.19
CA GLN A 81 37.00 8.23 -31.76
C GLN A 81 37.87 6.97 -31.88
N MET A 82 37.29 5.80 -31.60
CA MET A 82 37.98 4.51 -31.77
C MET A 82 38.28 4.20 -33.24
N GLU A 83 37.37 4.53 -34.17
CA GLU A 83 37.59 4.41 -35.62
C GLU A 83 38.66 5.36 -36.09
N GLU A 84 38.58 6.64 -35.69
CA GLU A 84 39.59 7.66 -36.04
C GLU A 84 40.99 7.32 -35.49
N LEU A 85 41.09 6.72 -34.31
CA LEU A 85 42.37 6.26 -33.74
C LEU A 85 43.06 5.25 -34.67
N ARG A 86 42.30 4.26 -35.17
CA ARG A 86 42.80 3.21 -36.06
C ARG A 86 43.19 3.73 -37.43
N GLU A 87 42.52 4.79 -37.92
CA GLU A 87 42.81 5.39 -39.20
C GLU A 87 44.04 6.33 -39.18
N LYS A 88 44.19 7.08 -38.08
CA LYS A 88 45.19 8.17 -38.00
C LYS A 88 46.52 7.75 -37.41
N TYR A 89 46.55 6.70 -36.59
CA TYR A 89 47.76 6.35 -35.84
C TYR A 89 48.12 4.86 -36.08
N THR A 90 49.45 4.61 -36.07
CA THR A 90 49.92 3.22 -36.16
C THR A 90 49.97 2.59 -34.76
N GLU A 91 49.42 1.40 -34.64
CA GLU A 91 49.41 0.62 -33.39
C GLU A 91 50.84 0.49 -32.82
N GLY A 92 51.00 0.67 -31.50
CA GLY A 92 52.26 0.58 -30.78
C GLY A 92 53.08 1.88 -30.82
N THR A 93 52.59 2.97 -31.40
CA THR A 93 53.23 4.27 -31.26
C THR A 93 52.83 4.99 -29.95
N PRO A 94 53.71 5.86 -29.39
CA PRO A 94 53.36 6.61 -28.15
C PRO A 94 52.11 7.48 -28.30
N GLU A 95 51.81 7.98 -29.50
CA GLU A 95 50.63 8.75 -29.84
C GLU A 95 49.38 7.86 -29.80
N TYR A 96 49.46 6.67 -30.40
CA TYR A 96 48.36 5.68 -30.36
C TYR A 96 48.01 5.30 -28.92
N GLU A 97 49.01 4.93 -28.09
CA GLU A 97 48.81 4.54 -26.70
C GLU A 97 48.16 5.66 -25.85
N ARG A 98 48.57 6.92 -26.12
CA ARG A 98 47.99 8.09 -25.42
C ARG A 98 46.49 8.26 -25.72
N GLU A 99 46.14 8.24 -27.00
CA GLU A 99 44.74 8.38 -27.45
C GLU A 99 43.89 7.18 -27.05
N GLU A 100 44.42 5.97 -27.16
CA GLU A 100 43.74 4.75 -26.71
C GLU A 100 43.40 4.84 -25.21
N LYS A 101 44.34 5.29 -24.38
CA LYS A 101 44.13 5.47 -22.95
C LYS A 101 43.06 6.54 -22.66
N SER A 102 43.03 7.61 -23.45
CA SER A 102 42.02 8.67 -23.34
C SER A 102 40.64 8.12 -23.66
N ILE A 103 40.46 7.36 -24.74
CA ILE A 103 39.21 6.74 -25.16
C ILE A 103 38.73 5.70 -24.12
N ALA A 104 39.65 4.89 -23.60
CA ALA A 104 39.36 3.92 -22.54
C ALA A 104 38.87 4.60 -21.25
N SER A 105 39.41 5.76 -20.91
CA SER A 105 38.91 6.56 -19.78
C SER A 105 37.49 7.07 -20.03
N GLN A 106 37.21 7.59 -21.23
CA GLN A 106 35.88 8.06 -21.62
C GLN A 106 34.84 6.93 -21.61
N ASP A 107 35.21 5.74 -22.12
CA ASP A 107 34.32 4.57 -22.07
C ASP A 107 34.01 4.15 -20.60
N THR A 108 35.02 4.20 -19.74
CA THR A 108 34.84 3.92 -18.31
C THR A 108 33.92 4.94 -17.65
N GLU A 109 34.10 6.20 -17.89
CA GLU A 109 33.26 7.29 -17.39
C GLU A 109 31.82 7.15 -17.90
N PHE A 110 31.65 6.86 -19.19
CA PHE A 110 30.34 6.61 -19.80
C PHE A 110 29.58 5.45 -19.13
N ARG A 111 30.25 4.33 -18.87
CA ARG A 111 29.65 3.19 -18.16
C ARG A 111 29.21 3.55 -16.73
N LEU A 112 30.04 4.29 -16.01
CA LEU A 112 29.72 4.76 -14.66
C LEU A 112 28.52 5.74 -14.69
N GLU A 113 28.47 6.62 -15.67
CA GLU A 113 27.36 7.56 -15.86
C GLU A 113 26.04 6.85 -16.17
N LEU A 114 26.07 5.80 -17.02
CA LEU A 114 24.89 4.95 -17.27
C LEU A 114 24.35 4.29 -16.01
N VAL A 115 25.21 3.72 -15.17
CA VAL A 115 24.80 3.09 -13.91
C VAL A 115 24.22 4.13 -12.97
N LYS A 116 24.85 5.29 -12.85
CA LYS A 116 24.38 6.39 -12.01
C LYS A 116 23.01 6.90 -12.47
N MET A 117 22.84 7.13 -13.77
CA MET A 117 21.60 7.58 -14.38
C MET A 117 20.43 6.61 -14.08
N ARG A 118 20.64 5.31 -14.30
CA ARG A 118 19.61 4.29 -13.98
C ARG A 118 19.21 4.35 -12.52
N LYS A 119 20.18 4.38 -11.61
CA LYS A 119 19.91 4.47 -10.17
C LYS A 119 19.13 5.74 -9.81
N GLU A 120 19.44 6.88 -10.44
CA GLU A 120 18.72 8.14 -10.20
C GLU A 120 17.27 8.07 -10.66
N PHE A 121 17.00 7.44 -11.81
CA PHE A 121 15.63 7.26 -12.28
C PHE A 121 14.83 6.27 -11.42
N ASP A 122 15.44 5.16 -11.02
CA ASP A 122 14.80 4.20 -10.10
C ASP A 122 14.47 4.86 -8.76
N SER A 123 15.40 5.66 -8.24
CA SER A 123 15.18 6.43 -7.01
C SER A 123 14.08 7.48 -7.19
N SER A 124 14.04 8.17 -8.34
CA SER A 124 13.01 9.16 -8.62
C SER A 124 11.61 8.53 -8.67
N ARG A 125 11.46 7.37 -9.34
CA ARG A 125 10.20 6.60 -9.36
C ARG A 125 9.80 6.15 -7.96
N ALA A 126 10.74 5.62 -7.18
CA ALA A 126 10.47 5.19 -5.81
C ALA A 126 10.00 6.37 -4.94
N ASN A 127 10.64 7.54 -5.07
CA ASN A 127 10.26 8.73 -4.32
C ASN A 127 8.84 9.21 -4.65
N VAL A 128 8.42 9.17 -5.91
CA VAL A 128 7.05 9.49 -6.31
C VAL A 128 6.07 8.51 -5.68
N LEU A 129 6.36 7.20 -5.73
CA LEU A 129 5.51 6.18 -5.11
C LEU A 129 5.38 6.37 -3.60
N VAL A 130 6.50 6.64 -2.90
CA VAL A 130 6.51 6.90 -1.45
C VAL A 130 5.67 8.13 -1.12
N LYS A 131 5.84 9.22 -1.89
CA LYS A 131 5.07 10.46 -1.72
C LYS A 131 3.57 10.19 -1.87
N VAL A 132 3.17 9.64 -3.01
CA VAL A 132 1.76 9.36 -3.33
C VAL A 132 1.13 8.38 -2.35
N TYR A 133 1.85 7.32 -1.97
CA TYR A 133 1.37 6.38 -0.96
C TYR A 133 1.22 7.04 0.42
N GLY A 134 2.12 7.96 0.76
CA GLY A 134 2.02 8.78 1.97
C GLY A 134 0.77 9.66 1.99
N GLU A 135 0.43 10.29 0.86
CA GLU A 135 -0.80 11.09 0.71
C GLU A 135 -2.06 10.22 0.84
N ILE A 136 -2.07 9.04 0.19
CA ILE A 136 -3.17 8.06 0.33
C ILE A 136 -3.34 7.65 1.80
N THR A 137 -2.27 7.24 2.47
CA THR A 137 -2.35 6.79 3.87
C THR A 137 -2.75 7.91 4.83
N HIS A 138 -2.36 9.15 4.55
CA HIS A 138 -2.81 10.32 5.30
C HIS A 138 -4.34 10.46 5.23
N TRP A 139 -4.92 10.44 4.04
CA TRP A 139 -6.36 10.56 3.85
C TRP A 139 -7.13 9.34 4.37
N VAL A 140 -6.59 8.14 4.21
CA VAL A 140 -7.16 6.93 4.82
C VAL A 140 -7.24 7.09 6.34
N LYS A 141 -6.15 7.53 6.98
CA LYS A 141 -6.14 7.77 8.42
C LYS A 141 -7.17 8.84 8.82
N TYR A 142 -7.17 9.98 8.15
CA TYR A 142 -8.09 11.08 8.44
C TYR A 142 -9.57 10.65 8.36
N LEU A 143 -9.94 9.95 7.29
CA LEU A 143 -11.30 9.44 7.11
C LEU A 143 -11.64 8.37 8.14
N SER A 144 -10.71 7.46 8.43
CA SER A 144 -10.90 6.41 9.43
C SER A 144 -11.15 6.98 10.82
N ASP A 145 -10.37 7.97 11.23
CA ASP A 145 -10.53 8.64 12.52
C ASP A 145 -11.92 9.34 12.63
N ASN A 146 -12.38 9.99 11.55
CA ASN A 146 -13.66 10.68 11.53
C ASN A 146 -14.88 9.75 11.47
N MET A 147 -14.73 8.56 10.90
CA MET A 147 -15.81 7.59 10.68
C MET A 147 -15.81 6.46 11.70
N GLY A 148 -14.84 6.43 12.61
CA GLY A 148 -14.70 5.38 13.60
C GLY A 148 -14.29 4.02 13.01
N ILE A 149 -13.59 4.02 11.84
CA ILE A 149 -13.07 2.81 11.22
C ILE A 149 -11.82 2.38 11.98
N GLN A 150 -11.81 1.16 12.48
CA GLN A 150 -10.73 0.63 13.31
C GLN A 150 -9.69 -0.16 12.52
N LEU A 151 -10.09 -0.71 11.37
CA LEU A 151 -9.21 -1.49 10.49
C LEU A 151 -9.55 -1.19 9.04
N VAL A 152 -8.52 -0.87 8.24
CA VAL A 152 -8.65 -0.73 6.79
C VAL A 152 -7.83 -1.81 6.10
N MET A 153 -8.48 -2.60 5.24
CA MET A 153 -7.85 -3.66 4.47
C MET A 153 -7.69 -3.26 3.01
N ARG A 154 -6.60 -3.70 2.40
CA ARG A 154 -6.38 -3.50 0.98
C ARG A 154 -7.14 -4.54 0.16
N ILE A 155 -7.79 -4.09 -0.90
CA ILE A 155 -8.46 -4.93 -1.89
C ILE A 155 -7.98 -4.56 -3.31
N THR A 156 -8.42 -5.31 -4.32
CA THR A 156 -8.49 -4.85 -5.70
C THR A 156 -9.91 -4.97 -6.23
N ARG A 157 -10.35 -3.96 -6.98
CA ARG A 157 -11.62 -3.96 -7.71
C ARG A 157 -11.49 -4.61 -9.09
N GLU A 158 -10.25 -4.96 -9.50
CA GLU A 158 -9.99 -5.61 -10.78
C GLU A 158 -10.64 -6.99 -10.82
N LYS A 159 -11.23 -7.32 -11.98
CA LYS A 159 -11.82 -8.64 -12.22
C LYS A 159 -10.82 -9.52 -12.92
N MET A 160 -10.91 -10.82 -12.66
CA MET A 160 -10.13 -11.81 -13.41
C MET A 160 -10.49 -11.75 -14.89
N ASP A 161 -9.48 -11.63 -15.73
CA ASP A 161 -9.59 -11.66 -17.18
C ASP A 161 -8.59 -12.70 -17.71
N ALA A 162 -9.10 -13.77 -18.32
CA ALA A 162 -8.27 -14.85 -18.85
C ALA A 162 -7.33 -14.37 -19.98
N SER A 163 -7.65 -13.25 -20.63
CA SER A 163 -6.77 -12.63 -21.63
C SER A 163 -5.61 -11.83 -21.03
N LYS A 164 -5.65 -11.60 -19.69
CA LYS A 164 -4.67 -10.85 -18.91
C LYS A 164 -4.23 -11.66 -17.69
N PRO A 165 -3.27 -12.57 -17.84
CA PRO A 165 -2.86 -13.47 -16.76
C PRO A 165 -2.45 -12.76 -15.46
N GLU A 166 -1.93 -11.54 -15.55
CA GLU A 166 -1.58 -10.70 -14.42
C GLU A 166 -2.79 -10.37 -13.53
N THR A 167 -3.99 -10.18 -14.11
CA THR A 167 -5.21 -9.91 -13.33
C THR A 167 -5.64 -11.14 -12.55
N VAL A 168 -5.48 -12.32 -13.11
CA VAL A 168 -5.81 -13.60 -12.48
C VAL A 168 -4.93 -13.79 -11.24
N GLN A 169 -3.61 -13.62 -11.41
CA GLN A 169 -2.67 -13.74 -10.28
C GLN A 169 -2.93 -12.70 -9.20
N MET A 170 -3.20 -11.45 -9.58
CA MET A 170 -3.51 -10.35 -8.66
C MET A 170 -4.75 -10.66 -7.82
N VAL A 171 -5.85 -11.09 -8.45
CA VAL A 171 -7.10 -11.41 -7.74
C VAL A 171 -6.96 -12.67 -6.89
N MET A 172 -6.22 -13.69 -7.35
CA MET A 172 -5.97 -14.91 -6.56
C MET A 172 -5.09 -14.66 -5.33
N SER A 173 -4.26 -13.62 -5.34
CA SER A 173 -3.40 -13.27 -4.21
C SER A 173 -4.06 -12.32 -3.19
N GLN A 174 -5.36 -12.01 -3.34
CA GLN A 174 -6.07 -11.17 -2.39
C GLN A 174 -6.45 -11.93 -1.12
N ASP A 175 -6.26 -11.27 0.02
CA ASP A 175 -6.68 -11.79 1.33
C ASP A 175 -8.20 -11.65 1.55
N VAL A 176 -8.84 -10.67 0.89
CA VAL A 176 -10.27 -10.38 1.02
C VAL A 176 -11.03 -10.95 -0.16
N LEU A 177 -11.80 -12.01 0.08
CA LEU A 177 -12.59 -12.67 -0.96
C LEU A 177 -13.96 -12.00 -1.20
N TYR A 178 -14.52 -11.39 -0.16
CA TYR A 178 -15.81 -10.71 -0.22
C TYR A 178 -15.86 -9.51 0.72
N TYR A 179 -16.45 -8.45 0.26
CA TYR A 179 -16.78 -7.26 1.05
C TYR A 179 -18.10 -6.64 0.57
N SER A 180 -18.83 -6.00 1.49
CA SER A 180 -20.01 -5.22 1.11
C SER A 180 -19.55 -3.90 0.47
N PRO A 181 -20.18 -3.43 -0.62
CA PRO A 181 -19.87 -2.11 -1.20
C PRO A 181 -19.97 -0.96 -0.18
N THR A 182 -20.71 -1.11 0.88
CA THR A 182 -20.87 -0.12 1.94
C THR A 182 -19.63 0.11 2.79
N VAL A 183 -18.68 -0.83 2.78
CA VAL A 183 -17.41 -0.72 3.52
C VAL A 183 -16.24 -0.33 2.61
N ASP A 184 -16.49 -0.06 1.32
CA ASP A 184 -15.49 0.39 0.37
C ASP A 184 -15.40 1.92 0.38
N TYR A 185 -14.30 2.44 0.89
CA TYR A 185 -14.02 3.88 1.04
C TYR A 185 -13.09 4.44 -0.05
N THR A 186 -12.76 3.65 -1.06
CA THR A 186 -11.82 4.02 -2.13
C THR A 186 -12.19 5.36 -2.78
N ASP A 187 -13.46 5.54 -3.15
CA ASP A 187 -13.89 6.74 -3.86
C ASP A 187 -13.87 7.99 -2.98
N TRP A 188 -14.10 7.84 -1.69
CA TRP A 188 -14.01 8.96 -0.73
C TRP A 188 -12.55 9.40 -0.54
N VAL A 189 -11.63 8.45 -0.46
CA VAL A 189 -10.18 8.75 -0.41
C VAL A 189 -9.75 9.45 -1.71
N LEU A 190 -10.19 8.96 -2.88
CA LEU A 190 -9.88 9.58 -4.17
C LEU A 190 -10.40 11.02 -4.24
N GLN A 191 -11.64 11.25 -3.81
CA GLN A 191 -12.22 12.58 -3.79
C GLN A 191 -11.44 13.53 -2.86
N ALA A 192 -10.99 13.04 -1.70
CA ALA A 192 -10.18 13.83 -0.78
C ALA A 192 -8.84 14.22 -1.41
N LEU A 193 -8.15 13.28 -2.08
CA LEU A 193 -6.91 13.53 -2.81
C LEU A 193 -7.10 14.57 -3.93
N GLN A 194 -8.18 14.47 -4.70
CA GLN A 194 -8.50 15.42 -5.77
C GLN A 194 -8.78 16.83 -5.23
N ASN A 195 -9.53 16.93 -4.14
CA ASN A 195 -9.84 18.21 -3.50
C ASN A 195 -8.60 18.87 -2.90
N ASP A 196 -7.65 18.10 -2.42
CA ASP A 196 -6.40 18.63 -1.86
C ASP A 196 -5.45 19.11 -2.95
N ALA A 197 -5.36 18.39 -4.07
CA ALA A 197 -4.56 18.78 -5.23
C ALA A 197 -5.10 20.04 -5.95
N ALA A 198 -6.36 20.43 -5.71
CA ALA A 198 -7.00 21.61 -6.31
C ALA A 198 -6.78 22.89 -5.51
N LYS A 199 -6.15 22.84 -4.34
CA LYS A 199 -5.85 23.99 -3.47
C LYS A 199 -4.49 24.60 -3.79
#